data_1587a02276adb95d711b8d64bd148b8a
#
_entry.id   1587a02276adb95d711b8d64bd148b8a
#
_cell.length_a   1.000
_cell.length_b   1.000
_cell.length_c   1.000
_cell.angle_alpha   90.00
_cell.angle_beta   90.00
_cell.angle_gamma   90.00
#
_symmetry.space_group_name_H-M   'P 1'
#
loop_
_entity.id
_entity.type
_entity.pdbx_description
1 polymer ?
#
loop_
_entity_poly.entity_id
_entity_poly.type
_entity_poly.pdbx_seq_one_letter_code
_entity_poly.pdbx_strand_id
1 'polypeptide(L)'
;MKNLSIELNWALGNGELNYGKYNTDHKIKINDDILLNAGSAAEYGGSPNNLNPEQALAAAISSCHMMTFLALAAKMKWPVITYEDKAVAYLGKNSKGNMSVNKIELNPKITFQNNFSVSDKEMAKMQDRSHRYCFIANSLSEEVEIVIN
;
A
#
# COMPACT_ATOMS: atom_id res chain seq x y z
N MET A 1 6.60 -10.71 20.72
CA MET A 1 6.07 -10.27 19.40
C MET A 1 4.69 -9.67 19.60
N LYS A 2 4.41 -8.49 19.04
CA LYS A 2 3.04 -7.92 19.06
C LYS A 2 2.20 -8.62 17.99
N ASN A 3 0.98 -9.00 18.32
CA ASN A 3 0.02 -9.56 17.38
C ASN A 3 -0.77 -8.40 16.75
N LEU A 4 -0.78 -8.34 15.42
CA LEU A 4 -1.55 -7.41 14.61
C LEU A 4 -2.43 -8.27 13.70
N SER A 5 -3.75 -8.29 13.93
CA SER A 5 -4.67 -9.20 13.27
C SER A 5 -5.79 -8.46 12.53
N ILE A 6 -6.36 -9.14 11.56
CA ILE A 6 -7.64 -8.82 10.92
C ILE A 6 -8.52 -10.07 10.94
N GLU A 7 -9.81 -9.91 10.71
CA GLU A 7 -10.72 -11.00 10.42
C GLU A 7 -11.20 -10.91 8.97
N LEU A 8 -11.25 -12.04 8.27
CA LEU A 8 -11.76 -12.11 6.91
C LEU A 8 -12.94 -13.07 6.86
N ASN A 9 -14.05 -12.65 6.24
CA ASN A 9 -15.27 -13.42 6.12
C ASN A 9 -15.78 -13.41 4.69
N TRP A 10 -15.87 -14.59 4.09
CA TRP A 10 -16.49 -14.85 2.81
C TRP A 10 -17.58 -15.92 2.96
N ALA A 11 -18.65 -15.80 2.21
CA ALA A 11 -19.68 -16.81 2.11
C ALA A 11 -20.14 -16.97 0.65
N LEU A 12 -20.34 -18.18 0.22
CA LEU A 12 -20.80 -18.49 -1.14
C LEU A 12 -22.17 -17.86 -1.46
N GLY A 13 -23.03 -17.75 -0.44
CA GLY A 13 -24.44 -17.36 -0.66
C GLY A 13 -25.23 -18.49 -1.33
N ASN A 14 -26.02 -18.12 -2.33
CA ASN A 14 -26.78 -19.07 -3.14
C ASN A 14 -25.96 -19.52 -4.35
N GLY A 15 -25.97 -20.83 -4.65
CA GLY A 15 -25.29 -21.40 -5.80
C GLY A 15 -24.21 -22.41 -5.43
N GLU A 16 -23.30 -22.68 -6.37
CA GLU A 16 -22.21 -23.63 -6.24
C GLU A 16 -20.86 -22.95 -6.45
N LEU A 17 -19.83 -23.43 -5.75
CA LEU A 17 -18.46 -22.98 -5.93
C LEU A 17 -17.85 -23.58 -7.19
N ASN A 18 -18.11 -22.95 -8.33
CA ASN A 18 -17.59 -23.37 -9.63
C ASN A 18 -16.46 -22.42 -10.09
N TYR A 19 -15.37 -22.97 -10.61
CA TYR A 19 -14.21 -22.21 -11.07
C TYR A 19 -14.61 -21.08 -12.04
N GLY A 20 -14.20 -19.85 -11.70
CA GLY A 20 -14.48 -18.66 -12.50
C GLY A 20 -15.94 -18.17 -12.51
N LYS A 21 -16.82 -18.77 -11.69
CA LYS A 21 -18.27 -18.45 -11.65
C LYS A 21 -18.80 -18.11 -10.28
N TYR A 22 -17.94 -17.90 -9.30
CA TYR A 22 -18.34 -17.49 -7.94
C TYR A 22 -17.95 -16.03 -7.67
N ASN A 23 -18.68 -15.43 -6.75
CA ASN A 23 -18.38 -14.07 -6.30
C ASN A 23 -17.20 -14.09 -5.32
N THR A 24 -16.21 -13.22 -5.53
CA THR A 24 -15.04 -13.05 -4.66
C THR A 24 -15.22 -11.97 -3.60
N ASP A 25 -16.36 -11.28 -3.57
CA ASP A 25 -16.64 -10.23 -2.60
C ASP A 25 -16.64 -10.79 -1.18
N HIS A 26 -15.92 -10.12 -0.31
CA HIS A 26 -15.76 -10.52 1.09
C HIS A 26 -15.62 -9.30 2.00
N LYS A 27 -15.59 -9.55 3.30
CA LYS A 27 -15.41 -8.51 4.31
C LYS A 27 -14.07 -8.69 5.00
N ILE A 28 -13.37 -7.57 5.20
CA ILE A 28 -12.18 -7.49 6.04
C ILE A 28 -12.52 -6.59 7.22
N LYS A 29 -12.53 -7.17 8.43
CA LYS A 29 -12.74 -6.45 9.68
C LYS A 29 -11.38 -6.12 10.28
N ILE A 30 -11.11 -4.85 10.47
CA ILE A 30 -9.90 -4.37 11.14
C ILE A 30 -10.10 -4.31 12.64
N ASN A 31 -11.27 -3.81 13.06
CA ASN A 31 -11.73 -3.71 14.45
C ASN A 31 -13.28 -3.58 14.45
N ASP A 32 -13.88 -3.30 15.60
CA ASP A 32 -15.34 -3.22 15.70
C ASP A 32 -15.97 -2.06 14.92
N ASP A 33 -15.19 -1.01 14.63
CA ASP A 33 -15.64 0.19 13.93
C ASP A 33 -15.29 0.19 12.44
N ILE A 34 -14.36 -0.65 11.99
CA ILE A 34 -13.83 -0.62 10.63
C ILE A 34 -14.05 -1.97 9.94
N LEU A 35 -14.98 -1.96 8.99
CA LEU A 35 -15.31 -3.08 8.11
C LEU A 35 -15.14 -2.64 6.65
N LEU A 36 -14.24 -3.28 5.92
CA LEU A 36 -13.96 -2.99 4.53
C LEU A 36 -14.68 -3.99 3.61
N ASN A 37 -15.22 -3.49 2.49
CA ASN A 37 -15.62 -4.32 1.37
C ASN A 37 -14.38 -4.62 0.53
N ALA A 38 -14.15 -5.89 0.25
CA ALA A 38 -13.00 -6.36 -0.51
C ALA A 38 -13.41 -7.39 -1.56
N GLY A 39 -12.55 -7.61 -2.55
CA GLY A 39 -12.78 -8.55 -3.65
C GLY A 39 -11.62 -8.57 -4.62
N SER A 40 -11.76 -9.28 -5.72
CA SER A 40 -10.77 -9.25 -6.80
C SER A 40 -10.72 -7.88 -7.47
N ALA A 41 -9.60 -7.57 -8.12
CA ALA A 41 -9.52 -6.43 -9.01
C ALA A 41 -10.53 -6.55 -10.18
N ALA A 42 -10.96 -5.41 -10.73
CA ALA A 42 -11.98 -5.39 -11.78
C ALA A 42 -11.58 -6.21 -13.01
N GLU A 43 -10.29 -6.24 -13.37
CA GLU A 43 -9.72 -7.03 -14.46
C GLU A 43 -9.87 -8.54 -14.24
N TYR A 44 -10.07 -8.96 -13.00
CA TYR A 44 -10.31 -10.35 -12.60
C TYR A 44 -11.78 -10.60 -12.20
N GLY A 45 -12.71 -9.76 -12.68
CA GLY A 45 -14.16 -9.91 -12.45
C GLY A 45 -14.65 -9.42 -11.11
N GLY A 46 -13.84 -8.67 -10.36
CA GLY A 46 -14.25 -8.03 -9.11
C GLY A 46 -14.99 -6.71 -9.31
N SER A 47 -15.50 -6.15 -8.23
CA SER A 47 -16.15 -4.84 -8.21
C SER A 47 -15.10 -3.72 -8.07
N PRO A 48 -15.17 -2.65 -8.90
CA PRO A 48 -14.29 -1.50 -8.74
C PRO A 48 -14.55 -0.70 -7.44
N ASN A 49 -15.64 -1.00 -6.75
CA ASN A 49 -16.00 -0.37 -5.47
C ASN A 49 -15.42 -1.10 -4.26
N ASN A 50 -14.78 -2.25 -4.46
CA ASN A 50 -14.18 -3.03 -3.40
C ASN A 50 -12.66 -2.86 -3.38
N LEU A 51 -12.10 -2.93 -2.18
CA LEU A 51 -10.65 -2.97 -2.01
C LEU A 51 -10.12 -4.30 -2.55
N ASN A 52 -9.18 -4.26 -3.48
CA ASN A 52 -8.48 -5.46 -3.92
C ASN A 52 -7.13 -5.66 -3.17
N PRO A 53 -6.57 -6.88 -3.17
CA PRO A 53 -5.31 -7.17 -2.46
C PRO A 53 -4.14 -6.30 -2.92
N GLU A 54 -4.06 -5.97 -4.19
CA GLU A 54 -3.01 -5.15 -4.77
C GLU A 54 -3.07 -3.70 -4.25
N GLN A 55 -4.29 -3.14 -4.16
CA GLN A 55 -4.51 -1.83 -3.53
C GLN A 55 -4.22 -1.86 -2.03
N ALA A 56 -4.56 -2.95 -1.35
CA ALA A 56 -4.25 -3.10 0.07
C ALA A 56 -2.74 -3.11 0.31
N LEU A 57 -1.97 -3.79 -0.55
CA LEU A 57 -0.51 -3.80 -0.49
C LEU A 57 0.08 -2.41 -0.77
N ALA A 58 -0.41 -1.72 -1.81
CA ALA A 58 0.01 -0.35 -2.11
C ALA A 58 -0.29 0.60 -0.94
N ALA A 59 -1.47 0.48 -0.32
CA ALA A 59 -1.83 1.28 0.85
C ALA A 59 -0.92 0.99 2.05
N ALA A 60 -0.55 -0.27 2.29
CA ALA A 60 0.36 -0.64 3.37
C ALA A 60 1.75 -0.02 3.19
N ILE A 61 2.31 -0.08 1.98
CA ILE A 61 3.61 0.53 1.66
C ILE A 61 3.55 2.05 1.80
N SER A 62 2.57 2.70 1.16
CA SER A 62 2.40 4.15 1.18
C SER A 62 2.27 4.68 2.61
N SER A 63 1.40 4.07 3.41
CA SER A 63 1.20 4.43 4.81
C SER A 63 2.46 4.25 5.66
N CYS A 64 3.16 3.13 5.53
CA CYS A 64 4.38 2.86 6.27
C CYS A 64 5.50 3.83 5.87
N HIS A 65 5.66 4.09 4.58
CA HIS A 65 6.63 5.06 4.06
C HIS A 65 6.37 6.48 4.59
N MET A 66 5.10 6.93 4.50
CA MET A 66 4.68 8.24 5.03
C MET A 66 5.01 8.38 6.53
N MET A 67 4.62 7.40 7.35
CA MET A 67 4.89 7.45 8.80
C MET A 67 6.38 7.52 9.11
N THR A 68 7.19 6.78 8.36
CA THR A 68 8.66 6.81 8.50
C THR A 68 9.22 8.16 8.07
N PHE A 69 8.75 8.70 6.94
CA PHE A 69 9.12 10.04 6.47
C PHE A 69 8.80 11.11 7.52
N LEU A 70 7.58 11.12 8.05
CA LEU A 70 7.16 12.10 9.06
C LEU A 70 8.01 12.01 10.34
N ALA A 71 8.34 10.79 10.78
CA ALA A 71 9.21 10.61 11.95
C ALA A 71 10.62 11.16 11.71
N LEU A 72 11.20 10.96 10.53
CA LEU A 72 12.50 11.50 10.16
C LEU A 72 12.45 13.02 9.95
N ALA A 73 11.41 13.52 9.28
CA ALA A 73 11.18 14.96 9.08
C ALA A 73 11.07 15.70 10.43
N ALA A 74 10.34 15.13 11.39
CA ALA A 74 10.24 15.69 12.74
C ALA A 74 11.60 15.76 13.44
N LYS A 75 12.43 14.72 13.35
CA LYS A 75 13.80 14.72 13.89
C LYS A 75 14.68 15.79 13.25
N MET A 76 14.48 16.05 11.97
CA MET A 76 15.22 17.07 11.21
C MET A 76 14.58 18.46 11.32
N LYS A 77 13.50 18.59 12.09
CA LYS A 77 12.72 19.84 12.25
C LYS A 77 12.19 20.41 10.93
N TRP A 78 11.87 19.54 9.98
CA TRP A 78 11.19 19.94 8.76
C TRP A 78 9.71 20.21 9.06
N PRO A 79 9.19 21.41 8.80
CA PRO A 79 7.83 21.79 9.18
C PRO A 79 6.79 21.31 8.15
N VAL A 80 6.62 19.99 8.06
CA VAL A 80 5.62 19.36 7.17
C VAL A 80 4.22 19.72 7.63
N ILE A 81 3.35 20.13 6.67
CA ILE A 81 1.92 20.39 6.91
C ILE A 81 1.08 19.24 6.35
N THR A 82 1.32 18.86 5.08
CA THR A 82 0.58 17.78 4.43
C THR A 82 1.53 16.78 3.78
N TYR A 83 1.06 15.54 3.72
CA TYR A 83 1.64 14.47 2.93
C TYR A 83 0.50 13.78 2.19
N GLU A 84 0.51 13.83 0.88
CA GLU A 84 -0.45 13.16 0.01
C GLU A 84 0.31 12.18 -0.88
N ASP A 85 -0.27 11.01 -1.12
CA ASP A 85 0.35 10.02 -2.00
C ASP A 85 -0.70 9.33 -2.87
N LYS A 86 -0.37 9.11 -4.12
CA LYS A 86 -1.11 8.24 -5.02
C LYS A 86 -0.24 7.03 -5.33
N ALA A 87 -0.32 6.01 -4.48
CA ALA A 87 0.39 4.76 -4.66
C ALA A 87 -0.27 3.88 -5.73
N VAL A 88 0.54 3.24 -6.57
CA VAL A 88 0.08 2.36 -7.65
C VAL A 88 0.85 1.05 -7.60
N ALA A 89 0.14 -0.08 -7.54
CA ALA A 89 0.71 -1.41 -7.66
C ALA A 89 0.56 -1.94 -9.09
N TYR A 90 1.59 -2.59 -9.59
CA TYR A 90 1.63 -3.18 -10.92
C TYR A 90 1.81 -4.69 -10.83
N LEU A 91 0.90 -5.42 -11.51
CA LEU A 91 0.98 -6.86 -11.65
C LEU A 91 1.84 -7.25 -12.85
N GLY A 92 2.64 -8.28 -12.67
CA GLY A 92 3.48 -8.85 -13.70
C GLY A 92 3.98 -10.24 -13.32
N LYS A 93 4.74 -10.88 -14.18
CA LYS A 93 5.37 -12.16 -13.86
C LYS A 93 6.68 -11.93 -13.12
N ASN A 94 6.87 -12.68 -12.03
CA ASN A 94 8.14 -12.73 -11.32
C ASN A 94 9.16 -13.64 -12.03
N SER A 95 10.36 -13.80 -11.49
CA SER A 95 11.44 -14.64 -12.05
C SER A 95 11.06 -16.11 -12.23
N LYS A 96 10.05 -16.59 -11.49
CA LYS A 96 9.52 -17.96 -11.57
C LYS A 96 8.35 -18.09 -12.54
N GLY A 97 7.96 -17.00 -13.24
CA GLY A 97 6.83 -16.97 -14.17
C GLY A 97 5.45 -16.86 -13.52
N ASN A 98 5.36 -16.69 -12.21
CA ASN A 98 4.09 -16.52 -11.48
C ASN A 98 3.66 -15.05 -11.50
N MET A 99 2.35 -14.81 -11.56
CA MET A 99 1.79 -13.47 -11.37
C MET A 99 2.07 -12.98 -9.95
N SER A 100 2.57 -11.75 -9.85
CA SER A 100 2.85 -11.07 -8.59
C SER A 100 2.76 -9.56 -8.75
N VAL A 101 2.65 -8.83 -7.65
CA VAL A 101 2.98 -7.42 -7.67
C VAL A 101 4.50 -7.32 -7.78
N ASN A 102 4.99 -6.79 -8.89
CA ASN A 102 6.44 -6.67 -9.16
C ASN A 102 6.94 -5.22 -9.16
N LYS A 103 6.04 -4.24 -9.13
CA LYS A 103 6.40 -2.84 -8.94
C LYS A 103 5.31 -2.10 -8.14
N ILE A 104 5.72 -1.23 -7.25
CA ILE A 104 4.84 -0.25 -6.58
C ILE A 104 5.46 1.14 -6.74
N GLU A 105 4.68 2.07 -7.26
CA GLU A 105 5.06 3.47 -7.37
C GLU A 105 4.40 4.28 -6.26
N LEU A 106 5.20 5.06 -5.56
CA LEU A 106 4.76 6.09 -4.62
C LEU A 106 4.97 7.46 -5.26
N ASN A 107 3.98 8.33 -5.15
CA ASN A 107 4.00 9.67 -5.73
C ASN A 107 3.73 10.70 -4.60
N PRO A 108 4.62 10.82 -3.61
CA PRO A 108 4.39 11.66 -2.45
C PRO A 108 4.44 13.14 -2.81
N LYS A 109 3.42 13.87 -2.39
CA LYS A 109 3.35 15.32 -2.48
C LYS A 109 3.34 15.90 -1.07
N ILE A 110 4.39 16.64 -0.74
CA ILE A 110 4.64 17.14 0.61
C ILE A 110 4.61 18.65 0.60
N THR A 111 3.88 19.25 1.54
CA THR A 111 3.87 20.69 1.74
C THR A 111 4.46 21.05 3.09
N PHE A 112 5.14 22.19 3.14
CA PHE A 112 5.80 22.72 4.32
C PHE A 112 5.23 24.07 4.75
N GLN A 113 5.45 24.45 6.01
CA GLN A 113 5.08 25.77 6.52
C GLN A 113 6.01 26.87 6.00
N ASN A 114 5.46 28.08 5.85
CA ASN A 114 6.19 29.36 5.85
C ASN A 114 7.45 29.40 4.98
N ASN A 115 7.31 29.24 3.65
CA ASN A 115 8.44 29.36 2.71
C ASN A 115 9.63 28.42 3.00
N PHE A 116 9.44 27.42 3.86
CA PHE A 116 10.44 26.37 4.03
C PHE A 116 10.52 25.54 2.75
N SER A 117 11.73 25.29 2.31
CA SER A 117 11.99 24.43 1.16
C SER A 117 13.22 23.58 1.40
N VAL A 118 13.26 22.45 0.74
CA VAL A 118 14.43 21.57 0.70
C VAL A 118 14.84 21.39 -0.77
N SER A 119 16.11 21.16 -1.00
CA SER A 119 16.60 20.83 -2.33
C SER A 119 16.13 19.43 -2.75
N ASP A 120 16.04 19.17 -4.04
CA ASP A 120 15.70 17.85 -4.60
C ASP A 120 16.64 16.76 -4.05
N LYS A 121 17.92 17.09 -3.85
CA LYS A 121 18.92 16.19 -3.29
C LYS A 121 18.63 15.83 -1.81
N GLU A 122 18.18 16.77 -1.03
CA GLU A 122 17.79 16.53 0.39
C GLU A 122 16.50 15.72 0.44
N MET A 123 15.53 16.05 -0.41
CA MET A 123 14.30 15.28 -0.52
C MET A 123 14.58 13.84 -0.93
N ALA A 124 15.38 13.62 -1.97
CA ALA A 124 15.75 12.27 -2.42
C ALA A 124 16.44 11.46 -1.31
N LYS A 125 17.35 12.08 -0.53
CA LYS A 125 17.96 11.42 0.63
C LYS A 125 16.97 11.08 1.72
N MET A 126 15.97 11.94 1.95
CA MET A 126 14.94 11.69 2.94
C MET A 126 14.04 10.54 2.51
N GLN A 127 13.63 10.51 1.23
CA GLN A 127 12.84 9.43 0.66
C GLN A 127 13.58 8.08 0.72
N ASP A 128 14.86 8.04 0.36
CA ASP A 128 15.71 6.85 0.44
C ASP A 128 15.82 6.33 1.90
N ARG A 129 16.04 7.23 2.86
CA ARG A 129 16.05 6.84 4.28
C ARG A 129 14.70 6.32 4.74
N SER A 130 13.61 6.95 4.33
CA SER A 130 12.26 6.52 4.67
C SER A 130 11.96 5.14 4.14
N HIS A 131 12.39 4.85 2.92
CA HIS A 131 12.28 3.53 2.31
C HIS A 131 13.06 2.47 3.11
N ARG A 132 14.31 2.74 3.45
CA ARG A 132 15.17 1.80 4.20
C ARG A 132 14.63 1.44 5.60
N TYR A 133 13.92 2.35 6.25
CA TYR A 133 13.33 2.12 7.56
C TYR A 133 11.85 1.74 7.52
N CYS A 134 11.24 1.62 6.34
CA CYS A 134 9.87 1.17 6.17
C CYS A 134 9.76 -0.34 6.43
N PHE A 135 9.08 -0.74 7.50
CA PHE A 135 8.93 -2.15 7.87
C PHE A 135 8.26 -2.98 6.78
N ILE A 136 7.25 -2.41 6.13
CA ILE A 136 6.52 -3.12 5.07
C ILE A 136 7.43 -3.30 3.85
N ALA A 137 8.20 -2.28 3.45
CA ALA A 137 9.16 -2.43 2.35
C ALA A 137 10.18 -3.54 2.65
N ASN A 138 10.69 -3.60 3.89
CA ASN A 138 11.63 -4.64 4.32
C ASN A 138 11.00 -6.04 4.43
N SER A 139 9.68 -6.16 4.29
CA SER A 139 8.95 -7.44 4.34
C SER A 139 8.63 -7.98 2.95
N LEU A 140 8.88 -7.21 1.89
CA LEU A 140 8.64 -7.62 0.51
C LEU A 140 9.82 -8.42 -0.05
N SER A 141 9.54 -9.19 -1.10
CA SER A 141 10.57 -9.79 -1.92
C SER A 141 11.43 -8.74 -2.60
N GLU A 142 12.71 -9.00 -2.78
CA GLU A 142 13.65 -8.15 -3.55
C GLU A 142 13.24 -8.00 -5.03
N GLU A 143 12.37 -8.87 -5.53
CA GLU A 143 11.79 -8.76 -6.87
C GLU A 143 10.71 -7.67 -6.99
N VAL A 144 10.24 -7.11 -5.88
CA VAL A 144 9.26 -6.02 -5.89
C VAL A 144 10.00 -4.68 -5.92
N GLU A 145 10.00 -4.04 -7.07
CA GLU A 145 10.58 -2.71 -7.24
C GLU A 145 9.70 -1.65 -6.56
N ILE A 146 10.27 -0.84 -5.67
CA ILE A 146 9.60 0.33 -5.10
C ILE A 146 10.20 1.58 -5.72
N VAL A 147 9.40 2.30 -6.49
CA VAL A 147 9.77 3.58 -7.12
C VAL A 147 9.14 4.72 -6.32
N ILE A 148 9.93 5.72 -5.96
CA ILE A 148 9.45 6.92 -5.25
C ILE A 148 9.76 8.11 -6.17
N ASN A 149 8.72 8.77 -6.70
CA ASN A 149 8.79 9.88 -7.65
C ASN A 149 8.84 11.24 -6.96
#